data_75d1683b9d99ab2963288f2fb17d906e
#
_entry.id   75d1683b9d99ab2963288f2fb17d906e
#
_cell.length_a   1.000
_cell.length_b   1.000
_cell.length_c   1.000
_cell.angle_alpha   90.00
_cell.angle_beta   90.00
_cell.angle_gamma   90.00
#
_symmetry.space_group_name_H-M   'P 1'
#
loop_
_entity.id
_entity.type
_entity.pdbx_description
1 polymer ?
#
loop_
_entity_poly.entity_id
_entity_poly.type
_entity_poly.pdbx_seq_one_letter_code
_entity_poly.pdbx_strand_id
1 'polypeptide(L)' 'MPDIPIDDITIKVMKEAYETAKKHTKHRDDTVFIAGAFINVARLLYIEVMGEDNAMHFMKNIVECASNVEKPTLH' A
#
# COMPACT_ATOMS: atom_id res chain seq x y z
N MET A 1 -4.23 10.59 -23.44
CA MET A 1 -4.81 10.08 -22.62
C MET A 1 -5.22 10.92 -21.68
N PRO A 2 -6.05 10.81 -21.19
CA PRO A 2 -6.60 11.64 -20.38
C PRO A 2 -5.97 11.53 -19.21
N ASP A 3 -5.89 12.47 -18.57
CA ASP A 3 -5.48 12.46 -17.52
C ASP A 3 -6.16 11.83 -16.64
N ILE A 4 -5.67 11.09 -16.03
CA ILE A 4 -6.27 10.31 -15.33
C ILE A 4 -6.54 10.76 -14.09
N PRO A 5 -7.61 10.87 -13.66
CA PRO A 5 -7.94 11.25 -12.33
C PRO A 5 -7.48 10.21 -11.38
N ILE A 6 -6.91 9.13 -11.82
CA ILE A 6 -6.37 8.16 -10.92
C ILE A 6 -5.34 8.74 -10.01
N ASP A 7 -4.55 9.67 -10.48
CA ASP A 7 -3.56 10.29 -9.64
C ASP A 7 -4.19 11.04 -8.48
N ASP A 8 -5.27 11.76 -8.76
CA ASP A 8 -5.95 12.48 -7.70
C ASP A 8 -6.60 11.52 -6.72
N ILE A 9 -7.18 10.47 -7.22
CA ILE A 9 -7.80 9.48 -6.37
C ILE A 9 -6.75 8.81 -5.52
N THR A 10 -5.63 8.46 -6.12
CA THR A 10 -4.56 7.80 -5.40
C THR A 10 -4.03 8.66 -4.27
N ILE A 11 -3.81 9.93 -4.57
CA ILE A 11 -3.31 10.85 -3.56
C ILE A 11 -4.31 11.01 -2.43
N LYS A 12 -5.58 11.12 -2.78
CA LYS A 12 -6.61 11.30 -1.79
C LYS A 12 -6.70 10.07 -0.88
N VAL A 13 -6.67 8.88 -1.46
CA VAL A 13 -6.76 7.66 -0.68
C VAL A 13 -5.53 7.51 0.20
N MET A 14 -4.36 7.81 -0.32
CA MET A 14 -3.14 7.73 0.47
C MET A 14 -3.19 8.68 1.65
N LYS A 15 -3.71 9.86 1.42
CA LYS A 15 -3.80 10.85 2.48
C LYS A 15 -4.77 10.39 3.56
N GLU A 16 -5.92 9.88 3.15
CA GLU A 16 -6.90 9.41 4.10
C GLU A 16 -6.38 8.20 4.87
N ALA A 17 -5.68 7.30 4.18
CA ALA A 17 -5.12 6.15 4.84
C ALA A 17 -4.06 6.57 5.86
N TYR A 18 -3.23 7.52 5.49
CA TYR A 18 -2.21 7.99 6.39
C TYR A 18 -2.83 8.64 7.64
N GLU A 19 -3.87 9.42 7.43
CA GLU A 19 -4.56 10.05 8.54
C GLU A 19 -5.20 9.00 9.45
N THR A 20 -5.77 7.96 8.84
CA THR A 20 -6.35 6.88 9.61
C THR A 20 -5.28 6.18 10.43
N ALA A 21 -4.14 5.94 9.83
CA ALA A 21 -3.05 5.30 10.53
C ALA A 21 -2.61 6.14 11.72
N LYS A 22 -2.43 7.42 11.50
CA LYS A 22 -1.98 8.30 12.58
C LYS A 22 -3.00 8.38 13.70
N LYS A 23 -4.26 8.35 13.33
CA LYS A 23 -5.32 8.42 14.31
C LYS A 23 -5.28 7.23 15.27
N HIS A 24 -4.92 6.07 14.76
CA HIS A 24 -4.91 4.87 15.59
C HIS A 24 -3.55 4.53 16.15
N THR A 25 -2.53 5.27 15.80
CA THR A 25 -1.19 5.02 16.29
C THR A 25 -1.00 5.77 17.58
N LYS A 26 -0.90 5.04 18.68
CA LYS A 26 -0.66 5.66 19.96
C LYS A 26 0.76 5.45 20.42
N HIS A 27 1.36 4.35 20.01
CA HIS A 27 2.73 4.07 20.32
C HIS A 27 3.46 3.73 19.05
N ARG A 28 4.76 3.90 19.09
CA ARG A 28 5.57 3.62 17.94
C ARG A 28 5.36 2.21 17.41
N ASP A 29 5.20 1.25 18.30
CA ASP A 29 5.04 -0.13 17.89
C ASP A 29 3.74 -0.38 17.16
N ASP A 30 2.72 0.44 17.41
CA ASP A 30 1.45 0.28 16.73
C ASP A 30 1.59 0.47 15.24
N THR A 31 2.57 1.27 14.82
CA THR A 31 2.76 1.56 13.42
C THR A 31 2.97 0.29 12.60
N VAL A 32 3.71 -0.66 13.16
CA VAL A 32 3.99 -1.90 12.44
C VAL A 32 2.70 -2.68 12.20
N PHE A 33 1.87 -2.76 13.22
CA PHE A 33 0.62 -3.49 13.09
C PHE A 33 -0.34 -2.79 12.14
N ILE A 34 -0.37 -1.48 12.21
CA ILE A 34 -1.25 -0.71 11.33
C ILE A 34 -0.80 -0.85 9.89
N ALA A 35 0.50 -0.79 9.64
CA ALA A 35 1.02 -0.98 8.30
C ALA A 35 0.67 -2.36 7.79
N GLY A 36 0.78 -3.38 8.64
CA GLY A 36 0.39 -4.72 8.26
C GLY A 36 -1.08 -4.83 7.92
N ALA A 37 -1.91 -4.09 8.64
CA ALA A 37 -3.34 -4.08 8.35
C ALA A 37 -3.62 -3.51 6.96
N PHE A 38 -2.91 -2.45 6.58
CA PHE A 38 -3.08 -1.89 5.25
C PHE A 38 -2.64 -2.87 4.17
N ILE A 39 -1.56 -3.59 4.41
CA ILE A 39 -1.12 -4.60 3.46
C ILE A 39 -2.20 -5.67 3.30
N ASN A 40 -2.82 -6.04 4.40
CA ASN A 40 -3.86 -7.05 4.36
C ASN A 40 -5.08 -6.55 3.58
N VAL A 41 -5.46 -5.30 3.77
CA VAL A 41 -6.56 -4.72 3.03
C VAL A 41 -6.21 -4.70 1.54
N ALA A 42 -4.98 -4.32 1.21
CA ALA A 42 -4.55 -4.30 -0.18
C ALA A 42 -4.67 -5.70 -0.78
N ARG A 43 -4.27 -6.72 -0.03
CA ARG A 43 -4.35 -8.08 -0.52
C ARG A 43 -5.80 -8.48 -0.80
N LEU A 44 -6.69 -8.14 0.10
CA LEU A 44 -8.08 -8.47 -0.07
C LEU A 44 -8.69 -7.79 -1.30
N LEU A 45 -8.31 -6.55 -1.52
CA LEU A 45 -8.80 -5.82 -2.68
C LEU A 45 -8.29 -6.45 -3.98
N TYR A 46 -7.03 -6.85 -4.01
CA TYR A 46 -6.49 -7.51 -5.20
C TYR A 46 -7.18 -8.85 -5.44
N ILE A 47 -7.46 -9.57 -4.35
CA ILE A 47 -8.15 -10.86 -4.49
C ILE A 47 -9.53 -10.66 -5.11
N GLU A 48 -10.22 -9.61 -4.73
CA GLU A 48 -11.54 -9.35 -5.27
C GLU A 48 -11.49 -9.11 -6.77
N VAL A 49 -10.42 -8.50 -7.23
CA VAL A 49 -10.33 -8.15 -8.64
C VAL A 49 -9.74 -9.27 -9.48
N MET A 50 -8.74 -9.95 -8.98
CA MET A 50 -7.99 -10.85 -9.83
C MET A 50 -7.88 -12.29 -9.29
N GLY A 51 -8.50 -12.58 -8.17
CA GLY A 51 -8.43 -13.93 -7.59
C GLY A 51 -7.19 -14.10 -6.74
N GLU A 52 -7.22 -15.13 -5.91
CA GLU A 52 -6.18 -15.30 -4.91
C GLU A 52 -4.81 -15.55 -5.49
N ASP A 53 -4.70 -16.46 -6.46
CA ASP A 53 -3.39 -16.79 -7.00
C ASP A 53 -2.76 -15.61 -7.71
N ASN A 54 -3.54 -14.92 -8.50
CA ASN A 54 -3.04 -13.78 -9.25
C ASN A 54 -2.68 -12.63 -8.30
N ALA A 55 -3.48 -12.47 -7.25
CA ALA A 55 -3.20 -11.42 -6.28
C ALA A 55 -1.87 -11.65 -5.60
N MET A 56 -1.58 -12.90 -5.23
CA MET A 56 -0.32 -13.21 -4.59
C MET A 56 0.85 -12.93 -5.51
N HIS A 57 0.72 -13.33 -6.78
CA HIS A 57 1.77 -13.04 -7.75
C HIS A 57 1.96 -11.56 -7.94
N PHE A 58 0.87 -10.84 -8.04
CA PHE A 58 0.92 -9.42 -8.29
C PHE A 58 1.60 -8.70 -7.13
N MET A 59 1.24 -9.06 -5.91
CA MET A 59 1.83 -8.42 -4.74
C MET A 59 3.31 -8.76 -4.62
N LYS A 60 3.68 -9.99 -4.97
CA LYS A 60 5.07 -10.36 -4.97
C LYS A 60 5.86 -9.50 -5.94
N ASN A 61 5.30 -9.28 -7.12
CA ASN A 61 5.96 -8.45 -8.12
C ASN A 61 6.11 -7.01 -7.65
N ILE A 62 5.10 -6.49 -6.97
CA ILE A 62 5.17 -5.14 -6.45
C ILE A 62 6.32 -5.03 -5.45
N VAL A 63 6.43 -6.00 -4.56
CA VAL A 63 7.48 -5.97 -3.56
C VAL A 63 8.85 -6.08 -4.23
N GLU A 64 8.96 -6.93 -5.24
CA GLU A 64 10.24 -7.08 -5.94
C GLU A 64 10.60 -5.82 -6.68
N CYS A 65 9.63 -5.16 -7.29
CA CYS A 65 9.88 -3.90 -7.96
C CYS A 65 10.33 -2.84 -6.97
N ALA A 66 9.68 -2.80 -5.83
CA ALA A 66 10.06 -1.84 -4.81
C ALA A 66 11.48 -2.10 -4.30
N SER A 67 11.83 -3.38 -4.23
CA SER A 67 13.17 -3.73 -3.77
C SER A 67 14.23 -3.35 -4.78
N ASN A 68 13.86 -3.35 -6.06
CA ASN A 68 14.82 -3.03 -7.10
C ASN A 68 14.91 -1.55 -7.40
N VAL A 69 13.99 -0.79 -6.89
CA VAL A 69 14.06 0.64 -7.07
C VAL A 69 15.19 1.15 -6.23
N GLU A 70 15.87 2.17 -6.72
CA GLU A 70 16.95 2.69 -5.99
C GLU A 70 16.54 3.15 -4.66
N LYS A 71 17.11 2.64 -3.63
CA LYS A 71 16.74 3.05 -2.32
C LYS A 71 17.40 4.32 -1.97
N PRO A 72 16.74 5.14 -1.27
CA PRO A 72 17.36 6.36 -0.79
C PRO A 72 18.47 5.91 0.08
N THR A 73 19.55 6.55 -0.07
CA THR A 73 20.64 6.22 0.70
C THR A 73 20.46 6.79 1.98
N LEU A 74 20.29 6.04 2.93
CA LEU A 74 20.13 6.57 4.20
C LEU A 74 21.40 6.40 4.84
N HIS A 75 22.17 7.23 4.85
CA HIS A 75 23.40 7.08 5.60
C HIS A 75 23.56 8.16 6.59
#